data_22d178f97f35bfa3fabd5990b69a6362
#
_entry.id   22d178f97f35bfa3fabd5990b69a6362
#
_cell.length_a   1.000
_cell.length_b   1.000
_cell.length_c   1.000
_cell.angle_alpha   90.00
_cell.angle_beta   90.00
_cell.angle_gamma   90.00
#
_symmetry.space_group_name_H-M   'P 1'
#
loop_
_entity.id
_entity.type
_entity.pdbx_description
1 polymer ?
#
loop_
_entity_poly.entity_id
_entity_poly.type
_entity_poly.pdbx_seq_one_letter_code
_entity_poly.pdbx_strand_id
1 'polypeptide(L)'
;MCTGTFFWSCRKKIITFSIMSISGTGTLFADDENGNTITWQVKSGQGFMLFPGQVTTYIADSTLPWEYTWVEFDGLRAREIVTTAGLSLNQPVYHASSKELRNQMMGEMLYLSRHSEESPFHLIGHLYLFLDYFMRSAATVHVKQNGVSGIFILKKLFLI
;
A
#
# COMPACT_ATOMS: atom_id res chain seq x y z
N MET A 1 -1.85 13.63 -17.18
CA MET A 1 -1.19 14.35 -16.07
C MET A 1 -2.28 14.73 -15.09
N CYS A 2 -2.43 14.00 -14.00
CA CYS A 2 -3.42 14.36 -12.98
C CYS A 2 -2.72 15.14 -11.87
N THR A 3 -2.76 16.46 -11.98
CA THR A 3 -2.47 17.37 -10.87
C THR A 3 -3.78 17.53 -10.10
N GLY A 4 -4.03 16.68 -9.13
CA GLY A 4 -5.25 16.70 -8.34
C GLY A 4 -4.97 16.49 -6.86
N THR A 5 -5.52 17.35 -6.02
CA THR A 5 -5.68 17.10 -4.60
C THR A 5 -6.83 16.11 -4.45
N PHE A 6 -6.53 14.89 -4.01
CA PHE A 6 -7.56 13.89 -3.76
C PHE A 6 -7.92 13.86 -2.29
N PHE A 7 -9.20 14.14 -1.99
CA PHE A 7 -9.78 13.89 -0.67
C PHE A 7 -10.37 12.48 -0.67
N TRP A 8 -9.86 11.62 0.18
CA TRP A 8 -10.42 10.31 0.39
C TRP A 8 -10.88 10.15 1.84
N SER A 9 -12.19 10.13 2.05
CA SER A 9 -12.79 9.73 3.33
C SER A 9 -13.29 8.30 3.17
N CYS A 10 -12.54 7.32 3.67
CA CYS A 10 -12.89 5.92 3.52
C CYS A 10 -13.80 5.43 4.66
N ARG A 11 -15.12 5.35 4.42
CA ARG A 11 -16.08 4.64 5.30
C ARG A 11 -16.15 3.14 5.04
N LYS A 12 -15.37 2.59 4.12
CA LYS A 12 -15.39 1.16 3.78
C LYS A 12 -14.42 0.35 4.63
N LYS A 13 -14.78 -0.89 4.94
CA LYS A 13 -13.95 -1.87 5.67
C LYS A 13 -12.79 -2.46 4.83
N ILE A 14 -12.31 -1.76 3.83
CA ILE A 14 -11.28 -2.24 2.90
C ILE A 14 -9.96 -1.63 3.29
N ILE A 15 -8.93 -2.45 3.40
CA ILE A 15 -7.55 -1.97 3.57
C ILE A 15 -7.01 -1.73 2.18
N THR A 16 -6.64 -0.49 1.91
CA THR A 16 -6.04 -0.10 0.63
C THR A 16 -4.57 0.17 0.86
N PHE A 17 -3.70 -0.67 0.30
CA PHE A 17 -2.31 -0.32 0.17
C PHE A 17 -2.21 0.63 -1.02
N SER A 18 -2.14 1.88 -0.70
CA SER A 18 -1.99 2.91 -1.69
C SER A 18 -0.54 3.29 -1.81
N ILE A 19 -0.04 3.23 -3.04
CA ILE A 19 1.01 4.08 -3.54
C ILE A 19 2.39 3.67 -3.12
N MET A 20 3.00 2.91 -4.00
CA MET A 20 4.43 3.00 -4.18
C MET A 20 4.71 4.15 -5.15
N SER A 21 5.37 5.18 -4.66
CA SER A 21 5.91 6.23 -5.53
C SER A 21 7.02 5.62 -6.41
N ILE A 22 6.76 5.54 -7.70
CA ILE A 22 7.73 5.11 -8.70
C ILE A 22 8.79 6.18 -8.86
N SER A 23 8.35 7.44 -8.91
CA SER A 23 9.20 8.62 -9.02
C SER A 23 8.57 9.79 -8.27
N GLY A 24 9.32 10.85 -8.03
CA GLY A 24 8.83 12.07 -7.42
C GLY A 24 8.59 12.01 -5.91
N THR A 25 7.93 13.02 -5.40
CA THR A 25 7.63 13.21 -3.97
C THR A 25 6.24 13.76 -3.75
N GLY A 26 5.77 13.71 -2.51
CA GLY A 26 4.51 14.33 -2.10
C GLY A 26 4.30 14.26 -0.59
N THR A 27 3.19 14.80 -0.14
CA THR A 27 2.85 14.92 1.27
C THR A 27 1.59 14.13 1.56
N LEU A 28 1.65 13.30 2.60
CA LEU A 28 0.51 12.58 3.17
C LEU A 28 0.09 13.28 4.46
N PHE A 29 -1.19 13.58 4.58
CA PHE A 29 -1.87 14.02 5.79
C PHE A 29 -2.84 12.91 6.20
N ALA A 30 -2.67 12.35 7.38
CA ALA A 30 -3.54 11.27 7.84
C ALA A 30 -3.76 11.38 9.35
N ASP A 31 -4.95 11.05 9.82
CA ASP A 31 -5.26 11.09 11.24
C ASP A 31 -4.66 9.87 11.95
N ASP A 32 -4.07 10.11 13.12
CA ASP A 32 -3.62 9.07 14.04
C ASP A 32 -4.81 8.39 14.75
N GLU A 33 -4.53 7.45 15.64
CA GLU A 33 -5.56 6.76 16.44
C GLU A 33 -6.31 7.68 17.41
N ASN A 34 -5.78 8.87 17.70
CA ASN A 34 -6.40 9.88 18.56
C ASN A 34 -7.18 10.93 17.76
N GLY A 35 -7.16 10.84 16.42
CA GLY A 35 -7.81 11.79 15.52
C GLY A 35 -7.01 13.07 15.27
N ASN A 36 -5.70 13.08 15.59
CA ASN A 36 -4.83 14.19 15.24
C ASN A 36 -4.24 13.98 13.85
N THR A 37 -4.33 14.99 13.01
CA THR A 37 -3.73 14.92 11.67
C THR A 37 -2.22 15.06 11.76
N ILE A 38 -1.52 14.04 11.30
CA ILE A 38 -0.06 14.01 11.18
C ILE A 38 0.34 14.12 9.70
N THR A 39 1.51 14.70 9.48
CA THR A 39 2.05 14.95 8.14
C THR A 39 3.30 14.13 7.89
N TRP A 40 3.34 13.41 6.74
CA TRP A 40 4.51 12.66 6.29
C TRP A 40 4.93 13.12 4.91
N GLN A 41 6.26 13.26 4.71
CA GLN A 41 6.85 13.40 3.39
C GLN A 41 7.08 12.01 2.81
N VAL A 42 6.50 11.73 1.65
CA VAL A 42 6.64 10.45 0.94
C VAL A 42 7.50 10.66 -0.30
N LYS A 43 8.55 9.84 -0.43
CA LYS A 43 9.57 9.93 -1.50
C LYS A 43 9.49 8.72 -2.42
N SER A 44 10.15 8.81 -3.56
CA SER A 44 10.32 7.68 -4.47
C SER A 44 10.79 6.41 -3.75
N GLY A 45 10.15 5.30 -4.03
CA GLY A 45 10.41 4.01 -3.41
C GLY A 45 9.80 3.80 -2.02
N GLN A 46 9.08 4.79 -1.51
CA GLN A 46 8.21 4.66 -0.33
C GLN A 46 6.76 4.48 -0.76
N GLY A 47 5.94 3.96 0.14
CA GLY A 47 4.50 3.83 -0.03
C GLY A 47 3.76 4.21 1.25
N PHE A 48 2.45 4.20 1.20
CA PHE A 48 1.65 4.39 2.40
C PHE A 48 0.35 3.60 2.35
N MET A 49 -0.16 3.29 3.54
CA MET A 49 -1.40 2.56 3.74
C MET A 49 -2.55 3.53 4.04
N LEU A 50 -3.69 3.28 3.42
CA LEU A 50 -4.96 3.92 3.78
C LEU A 50 -5.78 2.96 4.64
N PHE A 51 -6.10 3.38 5.85
CA PHE A 51 -6.82 2.54 6.80
C PHE A 51 -8.34 2.83 6.76
N PRO A 52 -9.17 1.81 7.02
CA PRO A 52 -10.60 2.01 7.13
C PRO A 52 -10.96 3.03 8.22
N GLY A 53 -11.77 4.00 7.87
CA GLY A 53 -12.24 5.04 8.81
C GLY A 53 -11.24 6.18 9.09
N GLN A 54 -10.03 6.11 8.56
CA GLN A 54 -9.04 7.19 8.65
C GLN A 54 -9.38 8.32 7.67
N VAL A 55 -9.33 9.56 8.13
CA VAL A 55 -9.34 10.72 7.24
C VAL A 55 -7.94 10.90 6.70
N THR A 56 -7.83 10.92 5.37
CA THR A 56 -6.54 10.97 4.69
C THR A 56 -6.61 11.90 3.50
N THR A 57 -5.60 12.75 3.34
CA THR A 57 -5.37 13.58 2.17
C THR A 57 -3.93 13.39 1.72
N TYR A 58 -3.70 13.31 0.42
CA TYR A 58 -2.35 13.26 -0.10
C TYR A 58 -2.21 14.16 -1.32
N ILE A 59 -1.07 14.85 -1.42
CA ILE A 59 -0.81 15.88 -2.40
C ILE A 59 0.57 15.63 -3.02
N ALA A 60 0.61 15.55 -4.34
CA ALA A 60 1.87 15.48 -5.08
C ALA A 60 2.63 16.81 -4.96
N ASP A 61 3.96 16.73 -4.94
CA ASP A 61 4.81 17.93 -5.01
C ASP A 61 4.58 18.67 -6.33
N SER A 62 4.60 20.00 -6.30
CA SER A 62 4.29 20.83 -7.47
C SER A 62 5.43 20.85 -8.49
N THR A 63 6.67 20.60 -8.08
CA THR A 63 7.86 20.63 -8.94
C THR A 63 8.33 19.24 -9.32
N LEU A 64 8.16 18.27 -8.44
CA LEU A 64 8.55 16.89 -8.64
C LEU A 64 7.39 15.96 -8.23
N PRO A 65 6.25 16.01 -8.95
CA PRO A 65 5.09 15.22 -8.60
C PRO A 65 5.40 13.72 -8.67
N TRP A 66 4.84 12.95 -7.73
CA TRP A 66 4.99 11.51 -7.79
C TRP A 66 4.16 10.87 -8.90
N GLU A 67 4.73 9.85 -9.49
CA GLU A 67 4.05 8.84 -10.27
C GLU A 67 3.85 7.62 -9.39
N TYR A 68 2.64 7.04 -9.34
CA TYR A 68 2.31 6.01 -8.39
C TYR A 68 1.43 4.89 -8.96
N THR A 69 1.48 3.74 -8.31
CA THR A 69 0.55 2.63 -8.48
C THR A 69 -0.02 2.19 -7.13
N TRP A 70 -1.14 1.53 -7.13
CA TRP A 70 -1.80 1.08 -5.91
C TRP A 70 -2.47 -0.28 -6.07
N VAL A 71 -2.62 -1.00 -4.95
CA VAL A 71 -3.33 -2.28 -4.84
C VAL A 71 -4.30 -2.21 -3.68
N GLU A 72 -5.53 -2.61 -3.93
CA GLU A 72 -6.58 -2.71 -2.93
C GLU A 72 -6.84 -4.18 -2.62
N PHE A 73 -6.74 -4.57 -1.37
CA PHE A 73 -6.99 -5.93 -0.93
C PHE A 73 -7.80 -5.98 0.36
N ASP A 74 -8.52 -7.07 0.56
CA ASP A 74 -9.31 -7.33 1.75
C ASP A 74 -9.27 -8.83 2.07
N GLY A 75 -9.55 -9.19 3.31
CA GLY A 75 -9.58 -10.58 3.75
C GLY A 75 -9.38 -10.71 5.25
N LEU A 76 -9.64 -11.91 5.76
CA LEU A 76 -9.56 -12.20 7.20
C LEU A 76 -8.19 -11.88 7.81
N ARG A 77 -7.11 -11.97 7.04
CA ARG A 77 -5.74 -11.75 7.48
C ARG A 77 -5.11 -10.44 6.99
N ALA A 78 -5.87 -9.61 6.25
CA ALA A 78 -5.33 -8.37 5.71
C ALA A 78 -4.77 -7.46 6.83
N ARG A 79 -5.51 -7.32 7.93
CA ARG A 79 -5.04 -6.55 9.10
C ARG A 79 -3.76 -7.14 9.71
N GLU A 80 -3.68 -8.45 9.87
CA GLU A 80 -2.50 -9.14 10.41
C GLU A 80 -1.27 -8.90 9.55
N ILE A 81 -1.40 -9.00 8.22
CA ILE A 81 -0.31 -8.75 7.27
C ILE A 81 0.20 -7.32 7.39
N VAL A 82 -0.71 -6.34 7.41
CA VAL A 82 -0.37 -4.93 7.53
C VAL A 82 0.32 -4.63 8.86
N THR A 83 -0.20 -5.16 9.96
CA THR A 83 0.40 -5.00 11.30
C THR A 83 1.76 -5.69 11.37
N THR A 84 1.89 -6.88 10.77
CA THR A 84 3.17 -7.59 10.67
C THR A 84 4.21 -6.80 9.90
N ALA A 85 3.81 -6.08 8.86
CA ALA A 85 4.66 -5.14 8.14
C ALA A 85 4.98 -3.85 8.94
N GLY A 86 4.51 -3.73 10.19
CA GLY A 86 4.77 -2.58 11.07
C GLY A 86 3.97 -1.35 10.72
N LEU A 87 2.91 -1.48 9.92
CA LEU A 87 2.05 -0.34 9.55
C LEU A 87 0.83 -0.24 10.45
N SER A 88 0.47 0.99 10.78
CA SER A 88 -0.66 1.34 11.64
C SER A 88 -1.16 2.75 11.31
N LEU A 89 -2.24 3.19 11.97
CA LEU A 89 -2.71 4.58 11.89
C LEU A 89 -1.62 5.58 12.27
N ASN A 90 -0.79 5.24 13.26
CA ASN A 90 0.30 6.10 13.73
C ASN A 90 1.57 5.97 12.87
N GLN A 91 1.67 4.96 12.03
CA GLN A 91 2.80 4.68 11.16
C GLN A 91 2.31 4.18 9.78
N PRO A 92 1.68 5.04 8.98
CA PRO A 92 1.09 4.62 7.70
C PRO A 92 2.11 4.49 6.58
N VAL A 93 3.32 5.05 6.72
CA VAL A 93 4.32 5.10 5.65
C VAL A 93 5.19 3.85 5.65
N TYR A 94 5.20 3.17 4.51
CA TYR A 94 6.02 2.00 4.25
C TYR A 94 7.43 2.39 3.83
N HIS A 95 8.41 1.73 4.42
CA HIS A 95 9.82 1.80 4.06
C HIS A 95 10.36 0.41 3.78
N ALA A 96 11.03 0.25 2.65
CA ALA A 96 11.65 -1.03 2.32
C ALA A 96 13.02 -1.17 3.01
N SER A 97 13.26 -2.34 3.62
CA SER A 97 14.57 -2.72 4.17
C SER A 97 15.58 -3.13 3.09
N SER A 98 15.08 -3.56 1.91
CA SER A 98 15.88 -4.05 0.79
C SER A 98 15.35 -3.46 -0.52
N LYS A 99 16.28 -2.92 -1.34
CA LYS A 99 15.97 -2.42 -2.69
C LYS A 99 15.46 -3.55 -3.60
N GLU A 100 16.01 -4.75 -3.44
CA GLU A 100 15.65 -5.89 -4.26
C GLU A 100 14.21 -6.36 -3.97
N LEU A 101 13.88 -6.61 -2.71
CA LEU A 101 12.52 -7.00 -2.31
C LEU A 101 11.48 -5.93 -2.67
N ARG A 102 11.85 -4.65 -2.50
CA ARG A 102 11.01 -3.54 -2.96
C ARG A 102 10.74 -3.61 -4.46
N ASN A 103 11.76 -3.88 -5.28
CA ASN A 103 11.60 -3.96 -6.72
C ASN A 103 10.74 -5.17 -7.14
N GLN A 104 10.89 -6.31 -6.45
CA GLN A 104 10.05 -7.48 -6.66
C GLN A 104 8.59 -7.16 -6.30
N MET A 105 8.34 -6.57 -5.14
CA MET A 105 7.01 -6.13 -4.73
C MET A 105 6.39 -5.15 -5.73
N MET A 106 7.16 -4.16 -6.20
CA MET A 106 6.73 -3.20 -7.21
C MET A 106 6.40 -3.90 -8.54
N GLY A 107 7.20 -4.90 -8.93
CA GLY A 107 6.92 -5.71 -10.11
C GLY A 107 5.56 -6.38 -10.06
N GLU A 108 5.21 -6.97 -8.92
CA GLU A 108 3.89 -7.59 -8.71
C GLU A 108 2.75 -6.57 -8.73
N MET A 109 2.93 -5.40 -8.09
CA MET A 109 1.94 -4.33 -8.15
C MET A 109 1.68 -3.86 -9.58
N LEU A 110 2.74 -3.62 -10.35
CA LEU A 110 2.64 -3.21 -11.76
C LEU A 110 2.03 -4.30 -12.63
N TYR A 111 2.35 -5.56 -12.35
CA TYR A 111 1.74 -6.70 -13.04
C TYR A 111 0.23 -6.71 -12.81
N LEU A 112 -0.18 -6.73 -11.56
CA LEU A 112 -1.59 -6.72 -11.16
C LEU A 112 -2.34 -5.54 -11.78
N SER A 113 -1.74 -4.36 -11.83
CA SER A 113 -2.37 -3.16 -12.38
C SER A 113 -2.53 -3.17 -13.90
N ARG A 114 -1.68 -3.91 -14.63
CA ARG A 114 -1.67 -3.95 -16.11
C ARG A 114 -2.41 -5.14 -16.71
N HIS A 115 -2.72 -6.16 -15.91
CA HIS A 115 -3.27 -7.44 -16.38
C HIS A 115 -4.60 -7.77 -15.70
N SER A 116 -5.43 -6.75 -15.45
CA SER A 116 -6.72 -6.90 -14.77
C SER A 116 -7.70 -7.86 -15.45
N GLU A 117 -7.50 -8.14 -16.75
CA GLU A 117 -8.35 -9.02 -17.57
C GLU A 117 -7.91 -10.50 -17.49
N GLU A 118 -6.85 -10.82 -16.78
CA GLU A 118 -6.40 -12.19 -16.65
C GLU A 118 -7.27 -13.01 -15.69
N SER A 119 -7.07 -14.33 -15.71
CA SER A 119 -7.77 -15.27 -14.84
C SER A 119 -7.69 -14.83 -13.36
N PRO A 120 -8.80 -14.84 -12.60
CA PRO A 120 -8.79 -14.51 -11.18
C PRO A 120 -7.78 -15.33 -10.37
N PHE A 121 -7.58 -16.60 -10.71
CA PHE A 121 -6.58 -17.44 -10.02
C PHE A 121 -5.15 -16.99 -10.28
N HIS A 122 -4.86 -16.51 -11.47
CA HIS A 122 -3.56 -15.96 -11.82
C HIS A 122 -3.30 -14.66 -11.05
N LEU A 123 -4.28 -13.75 -11.04
CA LEU A 123 -4.20 -12.49 -10.28
C LEU A 123 -4.07 -12.72 -8.77
N ILE A 124 -4.76 -13.71 -8.21
CA ILE A 124 -4.62 -14.12 -6.81
C ILE A 124 -3.20 -14.61 -6.53
N GLY A 125 -2.60 -15.37 -7.44
CA GLY A 125 -1.21 -15.81 -7.33
C GLY A 125 -0.23 -14.64 -7.22
N HIS A 126 -0.36 -13.65 -8.09
CA HIS A 126 0.44 -12.42 -8.06
C HIS A 126 0.16 -11.56 -6.82
N LEU A 127 -1.09 -11.51 -6.34
CA LEU A 127 -1.41 -10.86 -5.08
C LEU A 127 -0.68 -11.51 -3.89
N TYR A 128 -0.61 -12.84 -3.83
CA TYR A 128 0.13 -13.53 -2.77
C TYR A 128 1.64 -13.27 -2.85
N LEU A 129 2.22 -13.21 -4.04
CA LEU A 129 3.62 -12.83 -4.23
C LEU A 129 3.86 -11.38 -3.77
N PHE A 130 2.98 -10.45 -4.16
CA PHE A 130 3.01 -9.08 -3.65
C PHE A 130 3.01 -9.02 -2.12
N LEU A 131 2.10 -9.73 -1.47
CA LEU A 131 1.97 -9.74 -0.01
C LEU A 131 3.18 -10.37 0.68
N ASP A 132 3.79 -11.41 0.09
CA ASP A 132 5.03 -12.01 0.60
C ASP A 132 6.18 -11.00 0.55
N TYR A 133 6.41 -10.40 -0.61
CA TYR A 133 7.45 -9.37 -0.77
C TYR A 133 7.20 -8.16 0.11
N PHE A 134 5.95 -7.73 0.25
CA PHE A 134 5.56 -6.63 1.13
C PHE A 134 5.95 -6.93 2.59
N MET A 135 5.55 -8.07 3.13
CA MET A 135 5.88 -8.45 4.51
C MET A 135 7.39 -8.58 4.72
N ARG A 136 8.10 -9.22 3.79
CA ARG A 136 9.55 -9.45 3.90
C ARG A 136 10.38 -8.20 3.72
N SER A 137 9.91 -7.24 2.96
CA SER A 137 10.63 -6.01 2.65
C SER A 137 10.40 -4.88 3.65
N ALA A 138 9.38 -4.96 4.49
CA ALA A 138 9.11 -3.91 5.47
C ALA A 138 10.25 -3.77 6.48
N ALA A 139 10.72 -2.54 6.70
CA ALA A 139 11.92 -2.26 7.50
C ALA A 139 11.78 -2.53 9.00
N THR A 140 10.53 -2.68 9.48
CA THR A 140 10.22 -2.84 10.92
C THR A 140 10.04 -4.29 11.36
N VAL A 141 10.21 -5.27 10.45
CA VAL A 141 9.83 -6.66 10.75
C VAL A 141 10.96 -7.45 11.40
N HIS A 142 10.83 -7.67 12.70
CA HIS A 142 11.38 -8.84 13.37
C HIS A 142 10.23 -9.82 13.66
N VAL A 143 9.78 -10.60 12.68
CA VAL A 143 8.69 -11.57 12.88
C VAL A 143 9.20 -12.98 12.80
N LYS A 144 8.95 -13.75 13.87
CA LYS A 144 8.93 -15.21 13.82
C LYS A 144 7.83 -15.64 12.86
N GLN A 145 8.19 -16.30 11.75
CA GLN A 145 7.24 -16.89 10.82
C GLN A 145 6.43 -18.00 11.49
N ASN A 146 5.26 -17.65 11.97
CA ASN A 146 4.22 -18.64 12.21
C ASN A 146 3.46 -18.83 10.90
N GLY A 147 3.40 -20.07 10.41
CA GLY A 147 2.86 -20.40 9.09
C GLY A 147 1.49 -19.76 8.79
N VAL A 148 1.43 -19.08 7.67
CA VAL A 148 0.24 -18.35 7.21
C VAL A 148 -0.65 -19.32 6.44
N SER A 149 -1.81 -19.66 7.00
CA SER A 149 -2.89 -20.36 6.29
C SER A 149 -4.13 -19.45 6.26
N GLY A 150 -4.56 -19.03 5.08
CA GLY A 150 -5.76 -18.21 4.95
C GLY A 150 -6.09 -17.86 3.49
N ILE A 151 -7.38 -17.71 3.19
CA ILE A 151 -7.87 -17.35 1.87
C ILE A 151 -8.01 -15.82 1.80
N PHE A 152 -7.38 -15.21 0.79
CA PHE A 152 -7.57 -13.80 0.43
C PHE A 152 -8.54 -13.67 -0.73
N ILE A 153 -9.32 -12.62 -0.71
CA ILE A 153 -10.23 -12.26 -1.81
C ILE A 153 -9.76 -10.93 -2.38
N LEU A 154 -9.34 -10.97 -3.64
CA LEU A 154 -9.04 -9.76 -4.41
C LEU A 154 -10.37 -9.09 -4.76
N LYS A 155 -10.65 -7.91 -4.19
CA LYS A 155 -11.94 -7.22 -4.41
C LYS A 155 -11.92 -6.23 -5.55
N LYS A 156 -10.78 -5.63 -5.87
CA LYS A 156 -10.70 -4.65 -6.94
C LYS A 156 -9.26 -4.31 -7.34
N LEU A 157 -9.03 -4.29 -8.64
CA LEU A 157 -7.82 -3.75 -9.26
C LEU A 157 -8.22 -2.55 -10.14
N PHE A 158 -7.59 -1.42 -9.95
CA PHE A 158 -7.73 -0.27 -10.86
C PHE A 158 -6.39 0.35 -11.19
N LEU A 159 -6.27 0.67 -12.47
CA LEU A 159 -5.23 1.52 -13.03
C LEU A 159 -5.85 2.91 -13.26
N ILE A 160 -5.20 3.94 -12.79
CA ILE A 160 -5.45 5.31 -13.23
C ILE A 160 -4.10 5.92 -13.59
#